data_09cfae10f73998cf69a05328bb36013a
#
_entry.id   09cfae10f73998cf69a05328bb36013a
#
_cell.length_a   1.000
_cell.length_b   1.000
_cell.length_c   1.000
_cell.angle_alpha   90.00
_cell.angle_beta   90.00
_cell.angle_gamma   90.00
#
_symmetry.space_group_name_H-M   'P 1'
#
loop_
_entity.id
_entity.type
_entity.pdbx_description
1 polymer ?
#
loop_
_entity_poly.entity_id
_entity_poly.type
_entity_poly.pdbx_seq_one_letter_code
_entity_poly.pdbx_strand_id
1 'polypeptide(L)'
;MSKLIISILLLLTALNAAAQPKITVKSKSLPIFEKIIVADMLKVSVQRGKENSIKVTADDDGHKSLVVKVKSGVLYIYQNGRAQLNFTPSLAHIHKTVIEQEIVVTTAQPIERFTLSGNAFVKYSDTNTLKALGIKADDSSDFEADGLNCDIVSVALTKNSGADISGKFQKIKVTADSSVMRIYQSEINTADITLSGKSRINASGKSSVLMLNVTQESRFEGIGFEAVNAKVEVLNRSDAFFKATSTLLLTAKDRSHVVCTGLPKVTQNVTPDCKIKIR
;
A
#
# COMPACT_ATOMS: atom_id res chain seq x y z
N MET A 1 2.09 64.66 -0.26
CA MET A 1 2.55 63.32 -0.77
C MET A 1 2.47 62.21 0.28
N SER A 2 2.60 62.47 1.57
CA SER A 2 2.60 61.41 2.60
C SER A 2 1.23 60.71 2.83
N LYS A 3 0.11 61.42 2.70
CA LYS A 3 -1.24 60.82 2.90
C LYS A 3 -1.67 59.86 1.79
N LEU A 4 -1.17 60.04 0.55
CA LEU A 4 -1.48 59.17 -0.57
C LEU A 4 -0.75 57.83 -0.46
N ILE A 5 0.48 57.83 0.04
CA ILE A 5 1.30 56.62 0.26
C ILE A 5 0.71 55.70 1.34
N ILE A 6 0.18 56.29 2.42
CA ILE A 6 -0.44 55.56 3.50
C ILE A 6 -1.75 54.90 3.06
N SER A 7 -2.54 55.57 2.19
CA SER A 7 -3.78 54.96 1.64
C SER A 7 -3.50 53.79 0.70
N ILE A 8 -2.45 53.86 -0.08
CA ILE A 8 -2.05 52.74 -1.00
C ILE A 8 -1.51 51.54 -0.17
N LEU A 9 -0.78 51.80 0.91
CA LEU A 9 -0.26 50.75 1.78
C LEU A 9 -1.40 50.02 2.53
N LEU A 10 -2.42 50.72 2.95
CA LEU A 10 -3.62 50.15 3.57
C LEU A 10 -4.50 49.38 2.60
N LEU A 11 -4.57 49.78 1.34
CA LEU A 11 -5.25 49.01 0.28
C LEU A 11 -4.53 47.71 -0.08
N LEU A 12 -3.19 47.71 -0.08
CA LEU A 12 -2.38 46.50 -0.35
C LEU A 12 -2.44 45.48 0.76
N THR A 13 -2.67 45.88 2.02
CA THR A 13 -2.86 44.93 3.15
C THR A 13 -4.26 44.32 3.17
N ALA A 14 -5.27 45.03 2.63
CA ALA A 14 -6.64 44.50 2.53
C ALA A 14 -6.82 43.47 1.41
N LEU A 15 -5.97 43.48 0.38
CA LEU A 15 -6.04 42.51 -0.72
C LEU A 15 -5.42 41.13 -0.40
N ASN A 16 -4.69 41.00 0.70
CA ASN A 16 -4.08 39.73 1.12
C ASN A 16 -4.88 38.93 2.17
N ALA A 17 -6.04 39.38 2.56
CA ALA A 17 -6.97 38.59 3.36
C ALA A 17 -7.77 37.65 2.43
N ALA A 18 -7.09 36.81 1.65
CA ALA A 18 -7.74 35.65 1.08
C ALA A 18 -8.31 34.85 2.25
N ALA A 19 -9.62 34.82 2.35
CA ALA A 19 -10.31 34.09 3.45
C ALA A 19 -9.75 32.67 3.46
N GLN A 20 -9.11 32.28 4.57
CA GLN A 20 -8.64 30.91 4.72
C GLN A 20 -9.84 29.99 4.53
N PRO A 21 -9.71 28.93 3.72
CA PRO A 21 -10.82 28.01 3.52
C PRO A 21 -11.28 27.45 4.85
N LYS A 22 -12.58 27.56 5.11
CA LYS A 22 -13.19 27.09 6.35
C LYS A 22 -13.21 25.57 6.36
N ILE A 23 -12.38 24.95 7.19
CA ILE A 23 -12.38 23.51 7.39
C ILE A 23 -13.56 23.12 8.28
N THR A 24 -14.32 22.13 7.87
CA THR A 24 -15.43 21.58 8.61
C THR A 24 -15.32 20.05 8.74
N VAL A 25 -15.94 19.52 9.79
CA VAL A 25 -15.99 18.08 10.07
C VAL A 25 -17.42 17.61 9.86
N LYS A 26 -17.60 16.61 8.96
CA LYS A 26 -18.88 15.95 8.77
C LYS A 26 -18.77 14.49 9.12
N SER A 27 -19.74 13.97 9.86
CA SER A 27 -19.83 12.56 10.23
C SER A 27 -21.16 11.99 9.74
N LYS A 28 -21.12 10.73 9.28
CA LYS A 28 -22.28 10.02 8.78
C LYS A 28 -22.23 8.55 9.19
N SER A 29 -23.35 8.02 9.68
CA SER A 29 -23.52 6.57 9.86
C SER A 29 -23.62 5.88 8.51
N LEU A 30 -23.05 4.68 8.41
CA LEU A 30 -23.04 3.89 7.19
C LEU A 30 -23.80 2.57 7.38
N PRO A 31 -24.46 2.04 6.34
CA PRO A 31 -24.93 0.66 6.33
C PRO A 31 -23.78 -0.33 6.53
N ILE A 32 -24.09 -1.60 6.75
CA ILE A 32 -23.11 -2.70 6.86
C ILE A 32 -22.35 -2.85 5.53
N PHE A 33 -21.04 -2.99 5.62
CA PHE A 33 -20.15 -3.29 4.50
C PHE A 33 -18.96 -4.15 4.97
N GLU A 34 -18.43 -4.96 4.08
CA GLU A 34 -17.29 -5.86 4.31
C GLU A 34 -16.17 -5.61 3.30
N LYS A 35 -16.40 -4.76 2.31
CA LYS A 35 -15.46 -4.42 1.25
C LYS A 35 -15.36 -2.91 1.10
N ILE A 36 -14.17 -2.41 0.84
CA ILE A 36 -13.91 -0.98 0.64
C ILE A 36 -13.19 -0.77 -0.68
N ILE A 37 -13.68 0.17 -1.46
CA ILE A 37 -13.04 0.65 -2.71
C ILE A 37 -12.70 2.12 -2.51
N VAL A 38 -11.43 2.45 -2.66
CA VAL A 38 -10.92 3.83 -2.59
C VAL A 38 -10.23 4.17 -3.90
N ALA A 39 -10.55 5.35 -4.44
CA ALA A 39 -9.95 5.84 -5.67
C ALA A 39 -9.59 7.34 -5.58
N ASP A 40 -8.85 7.84 -6.58
CA ASP A 40 -8.65 9.28 -6.84
C ASP A 40 -7.85 10.05 -5.78
N MET A 41 -6.61 9.69 -5.53
CA MET A 41 -5.65 10.38 -4.63
C MET A 41 -6.18 10.62 -3.20
N LEU A 42 -7.15 9.83 -2.76
CA LEU A 42 -7.71 9.95 -1.41
C LEU A 42 -6.85 9.22 -0.39
N LYS A 43 -6.70 9.84 0.80
CA LYS A 43 -6.11 9.21 1.98
C LYS A 43 -7.23 8.81 2.95
N VAL A 44 -7.33 7.51 3.24
CA VAL A 44 -8.39 6.95 4.07
C VAL A 44 -7.80 6.13 5.20
N SER A 45 -8.12 6.48 6.43
CA SER A 45 -7.84 5.65 7.61
C SER A 45 -9.06 4.79 7.91
N VAL A 46 -8.86 3.49 8.05
CA VAL A 46 -9.93 2.53 8.37
C VAL A 46 -9.60 1.85 9.68
N GLN A 47 -10.51 1.90 10.62
CA GLN A 47 -10.32 1.35 11.96
C GLN A 47 -11.52 0.54 12.45
N ARG A 48 -11.27 -0.40 13.36
CA ARG A 48 -12.31 -1.14 14.05
C ARG A 48 -13.01 -0.28 15.08
N GLY A 49 -14.33 -0.43 15.21
CA GLY A 49 -15.13 0.25 16.22
C GLY A 49 -16.46 -0.44 16.48
N LYS A 50 -17.36 0.21 17.19
CA LYS A 50 -18.67 -0.34 17.57
C LYS A 50 -19.72 -0.17 16.49
N GLU A 51 -19.59 0.85 15.65
CA GLU A 51 -20.59 1.25 14.65
C GLU A 51 -19.91 1.55 13.31
N ASN A 52 -20.66 1.40 12.23
CA ASN A 52 -20.19 1.78 10.90
C ASN A 52 -20.41 3.28 10.69
N SER A 53 -19.34 4.02 10.49
CA SER A 53 -19.41 5.46 10.26
C SER A 53 -18.24 5.95 9.40
N ILE A 54 -18.41 7.13 8.84
CA ILE A 54 -17.35 7.89 8.19
C ILE A 54 -17.31 9.30 8.77
N LYS A 55 -16.10 9.78 9.05
CA LYS A 55 -15.80 11.14 9.45
C LYS A 55 -14.91 11.76 8.38
N VAL A 56 -15.30 12.91 7.88
CA VAL A 56 -14.58 13.66 6.84
C VAL A 56 -14.27 15.06 7.36
N THR A 57 -12.99 15.40 7.36
CA THR A 57 -12.47 16.74 7.64
C THR A 57 -12.00 17.34 6.32
N ALA A 58 -12.66 18.39 5.85
CA ALA A 58 -12.36 19.03 4.57
C ALA A 58 -12.91 20.45 4.51
N ASP A 59 -12.54 21.19 3.49
CA ASP A 59 -13.22 22.42 3.08
C ASP A 59 -14.54 22.11 2.34
N ASP A 60 -15.30 23.14 1.99
CA ASP A 60 -16.59 22.97 1.31
C ASP A 60 -16.45 22.30 -0.08
N ASP A 61 -15.39 22.56 -0.81
CA ASP A 61 -15.14 21.96 -2.13
C ASP A 61 -14.72 20.49 -2.00
N GLY A 62 -13.90 20.18 -0.99
CA GLY A 62 -13.56 18.81 -0.64
C GLY A 62 -14.80 17.98 -0.26
N HIS A 63 -15.70 18.55 0.54
CA HIS A 63 -16.95 17.86 0.88
C HIS A 63 -17.89 17.67 -0.31
N LYS A 64 -17.93 18.61 -1.27
CA LYS A 64 -18.79 18.51 -2.46
C LYS A 64 -18.25 17.51 -3.48
N SER A 65 -16.93 17.42 -3.61
CA SER A 65 -16.28 16.51 -4.55
C SER A 65 -16.26 15.06 -4.07
N LEU A 66 -16.31 14.82 -2.74
CA LEU A 66 -16.21 13.49 -2.17
C LEU A 66 -17.53 12.73 -2.31
N VAL A 67 -17.45 11.55 -2.92
CA VAL A 67 -18.57 10.59 -2.99
C VAL A 67 -18.34 9.46 -2.02
N VAL A 68 -19.30 9.26 -1.13
CA VAL A 68 -19.35 8.16 -0.17
C VAL A 68 -20.68 7.44 -0.30
N LYS A 69 -20.63 6.17 -0.75
CA LYS A 69 -21.84 5.34 -0.89
C LYS A 69 -21.58 3.89 -0.51
N VAL A 70 -22.57 3.24 0.07
CA VAL A 70 -22.57 1.79 0.28
C VAL A 70 -23.57 1.16 -0.68
N LYS A 71 -23.12 0.16 -1.44
CA LYS A 71 -23.95 -0.62 -2.35
C LYS A 71 -23.54 -2.09 -2.30
N SER A 72 -24.49 -2.98 -2.05
CA SER A 72 -24.28 -4.43 -2.02
C SER A 72 -23.10 -4.86 -1.12
N GLY A 73 -23.01 -4.31 0.10
CA GLY A 73 -21.93 -4.63 1.07
C GLY A 73 -20.56 -4.04 0.71
N VAL A 74 -20.49 -3.12 -0.25
CA VAL A 74 -19.26 -2.44 -0.65
C VAL A 74 -19.35 -0.95 -0.35
N LEU A 75 -18.40 -0.42 0.41
CA LEU A 75 -18.22 1.02 0.62
C LEU A 75 -17.33 1.58 -0.51
N TYR A 76 -17.84 2.54 -1.24
CA TYR A 76 -17.16 3.28 -2.29
C TYR A 76 -16.79 4.67 -1.78
N ILE A 77 -15.52 5.07 -1.91
CA ILE A 77 -14.99 6.39 -1.56
C ILE A 77 -14.16 6.88 -2.75
N TYR A 78 -14.61 7.92 -3.43
CA TYR A 78 -13.94 8.49 -4.60
C TYR A 78 -14.32 9.95 -4.80
N GLN A 79 -13.60 10.66 -5.69
CA GLN A 79 -13.94 12.04 -6.03
C GLN A 79 -14.82 12.08 -7.27
N ASN A 80 -15.89 12.89 -7.23
CA ASN A 80 -16.74 13.15 -8.37
C ASN A 80 -16.19 14.37 -9.15
N GLY A 81 -15.83 14.13 -10.39
CA GLY A 81 -15.20 15.13 -11.24
C GLY A 81 -13.69 15.15 -11.06
N ARG A 82 -12.97 14.50 -11.98
CA ARG A 82 -11.57 14.87 -12.22
C ARG A 82 -11.56 16.36 -12.51
N ALA A 83 -11.08 17.18 -11.61
CA ALA A 83 -10.48 18.44 -12.00
C ALA A 83 -9.41 18.04 -13.01
N GLN A 84 -9.71 18.13 -14.31
CA GLN A 84 -8.69 18.10 -15.34
C GLN A 84 -7.78 19.26 -14.98
N LEU A 85 -6.68 18.95 -14.32
CA LEU A 85 -5.54 19.84 -14.27
C LEU A 85 -5.03 19.90 -15.71
N ASN A 86 -5.71 20.71 -16.53
CA ASN A 86 -5.13 21.22 -17.76
C ASN A 86 -3.92 22.02 -17.32
N PHE A 87 -2.76 21.42 -17.33
CA PHE A 87 -1.49 22.11 -17.24
C PHE A 87 -1.35 22.98 -18.49
N THR A 88 -1.95 24.16 -18.48
CA THR A 88 -1.45 25.27 -19.24
C THR A 88 -0.29 25.86 -18.41
N PRO A 89 0.93 25.93 -18.94
CA PRO A 89 2.04 26.61 -18.26
C PRO A 89 1.80 28.14 -18.36
N SER A 90 0.95 28.65 -17.51
CA SER A 90 0.77 30.06 -17.27
C SER A 90 1.31 30.39 -15.89
N LEU A 91 2.34 31.24 -15.87
CA LEU A 91 3.02 31.84 -14.73
C LEU A 91 2.02 32.53 -13.77
N ALA A 92 1.36 31.78 -12.94
CA ALA A 92 0.69 32.33 -11.76
C ALA A 92 0.96 31.36 -10.61
N HIS A 93 1.85 31.77 -9.73
CA HIS A 93 2.08 31.14 -8.43
C HIS A 93 0.82 31.32 -7.57
N ILE A 94 -0.22 30.56 -7.86
CA ILE A 94 -1.32 30.40 -6.92
C ILE A 94 -0.91 29.22 -6.05
N HIS A 95 -0.34 29.50 -4.89
CA HIS A 95 -0.32 28.57 -3.77
C HIS A 95 -1.77 28.32 -3.35
N LYS A 96 -2.49 27.48 -4.12
CA LYS A 96 -3.70 26.85 -3.61
C LYS A 96 -3.21 25.87 -2.54
N THR A 97 -3.32 26.24 -1.28
CA THR A 97 -3.07 25.34 -0.16
C THR A 97 -4.05 24.17 -0.36
N VAL A 98 -3.56 23.06 -0.88
CA VAL A 98 -4.35 21.81 -0.97
C VAL A 98 -4.58 21.39 0.48
N ILE A 99 -5.77 21.66 0.99
CA ILE A 99 -6.16 21.17 2.32
C ILE A 99 -6.30 19.68 2.16
N GLU A 100 -5.42 18.93 2.80
CA GLU A 100 -5.48 17.47 2.83
C GLU A 100 -6.81 17.06 3.45
N GLN A 101 -7.64 16.36 2.67
CA GLN A 101 -8.85 15.76 3.22
C GLN A 101 -8.46 14.61 4.15
N GLU A 102 -8.92 14.66 5.40
CA GLU A 102 -8.80 13.56 6.34
C GLU A 102 -10.10 12.76 6.32
N ILE A 103 -10.01 11.48 5.96
CA ILE A 103 -11.15 10.57 5.89
C ILE A 103 -10.90 9.41 6.86
N VAL A 104 -11.75 9.28 7.86
CA VAL A 104 -11.70 8.19 8.84
C VAL A 104 -12.96 7.35 8.71
N VAL A 105 -12.80 6.08 8.38
CA VAL A 105 -13.86 5.08 8.35
C VAL A 105 -13.77 4.21 9.60
N THR A 106 -14.86 4.10 10.33
CA THR A 106 -14.99 3.15 11.44
C THR A 106 -15.92 2.02 11.01
N THR A 107 -15.52 0.77 11.27
CA THR A 107 -16.30 -0.41 10.90
C THR A 107 -16.57 -1.32 12.10
N ALA A 108 -17.82 -1.76 12.25
CA ALA A 108 -18.23 -2.73 13.26
C ALA A 108 -17.93 -4.17 12.85
N GLN A 109 -17.77 -4.46 11.55
CA GLN A 109 -17.46 -5.76 10.99
C GLN A 109 -16.01 -5.84 10.50
N PRO A 110 -15.41 -7.05 10.42
CA PRO A 110 -14.14 -7.25 9.72
C PRO A 110 -14.25 -6.82 8.25
N ILE A 111 -13.22 -6.18 7.74
CA ILE A 111 -13.12 -5.92 6.31
C ILE A 111 -12.45 -7.10 5.63
N GLU A 112 -13.13 -7.68 4.64
CA GLU A 112 -12.62 -8.82 3.88
C GLU A 112 -11.76 -8.40 2.68
N ARG A 113 -11.99 -7.20 2.14
CA ARG A 113 -11.29 -6.75 0.93
C ARG A 113 -11.15 -5.24 0.83
N PHE A 114 -9.95 -4.84 0.45
CA PHE A 114 -9.64 -3.49 -0.05
C PHE A 114 -9.32 -3.53 -1.54
N THR A 115 -9.81 -2.52 -2.29
CA THR A 115 -9.43 -2.27 -3.67
C THR A 115 -9.09 -0.79 -3.81
N LEU A 116 -7.87 -0.50 -4.23
CA LEU A 116 -7.32 0.84 -4.34
C LEU A 116 -6.89 1.12 -5.78
N SER A 117 -7.14 2.35 -6.24
CA SER A 117 -6.71 2.81 -7.56
C SER A 117 -6.51 4.33 -7.60
N GLY A 118 -5.76 4.84 -8.60
CA GLY A 118 -5.63 6.28 -8.84
C GLY A 118 -4.89 7.04 -7.74
N ASN A 119 -3.74 6.53 -7.28
CA ASN A 119 -2.93 7.10 -6.20
C ASN A 119 -3.65 7.15 -4.82
N ALA A 120 -4.60 6.26 -4.59
CA ALA A 120 -5.27 6.16 -3.29
C ALA A 120 -4.33 5.61 -2.22
N PHE A 121 -4.47 6.09 -0.99
CA PHE A 121 -3.78 5.57 0.17
C PHE A 121 -4.78 5.10 1.21
N VAL A 122 -4.60 3.87 1.71
CA VAL A 122 -5.41 3.33 2.81
C VAL A 122 -4.50 2.86 3.93
N LYS A 123 -4.76 3.37 5.14
CA LYS A 123 -4.20 2.83 6.39
C LYS A 123 -5.28 2.05 7.12
N TYR A 124 -5.03 0.76 7.36
CA TYR A 124 -5.97 -0.13 8.06
C TYR A 124 -5.43 -0.55 9.42
N SER A 125 -6.29 -0.47 10.43
CA SER A 125 -6.00 -0.91 11.79
C SER A 125 -7.15 -1.76 12.33
N ASP A 126 -6.85 -3.02 12.66
CA ASP A 126 -7.77 -3.95 13.33
C ASP A 126 -6.97 -4.83 14.30
N THR A 127 -7.37 -4.85 15.55
CA THR A 127 -6.72 -5.65 16.60
C THR A 127 -7.33 -7.04 16.76
N ASN A 128 -8.42 -7.34 16.05
CA ASN A 128 -9.06 -8.64 16.10
C ASN A 128 -8.40 -9.63 15.13
N THR A 129 -8.58 -10.92 15.39
CA THR A 129 -8.18 -11.95 14.44
C THR A 129 -9.12 -11.98 13.25
N LEU A 130 -8.55 -11.83 12.06
CA LEU A 130 -9.27 -11.90 10.79
C LEU A 130 -9.16 -13.30 10.19
N LYS A 131 -10.22 -13.80 9.57
CA LYS A 131 -10.16 -15.06 8.81
C LYS A 131 -9.47 -14.89 7.47
N ALA A 132 -9.80 -13.81 6.77
CA ALA A 132 -9.21 -13.52 5.47
C ALA A 132 -9.18 -12.02 5.22
N LEU A 133 -8.14 -11.55 4.54
CA LEU A 133 -8.00 -10.18 4.07
C LEU A 133 -7.44 -10.18 2.65
N GLY A 134 -8.20 -9.63 1.71
CA GLY A 134 -7.77 -9.39 0.34
C GLY A 134 -7.39 -7.93 0.12
N ILE A 135 -6.22 -7.67 -0.48
CA ILE A 135 -5.74 -6.33 -0.83
C ILE A 135 -5.43 -6.32 -2.31
N LYS A 136 -6.06 -5.46 -3.05
CA LYS A 136 -5.76 -5.18 -4.45
C LYS A 136 -5.44 -3.69 -4.58
N ALA A 137 -4.23 -3.36 -5.05
CA ALA A 137 -3.84 -2.00 -5.34
C ALA A 137 -3.27 -1.90 -6.75
N ASP A 138 -3.68 -0.90 -7.48
CA ASP A 138 -3.15 -0.56 -8.78
C ASP A 138 -2.98 0.96 -8.94
N ASP A 139 -2.33 1.35 -10.03
CA ASP A 139 -2.21 2.75 -10.45
C ASP A 139 -1.64 3.66 -9.35
N SER A 140 -0.44 3.30 -8.85
CA SER A 140 0.32 4.04 -7.82
C SER A 140 -0.41 4.20 -6.48
N SER A 141 -1.27 3.25 -6.13
CA SER A 141 -1.97 3.26 -4.84
C SER A 141 -1.22 2.49 -3.78
N ASP A 142 -1.36 2.89 -2.52
CA ASP A 142 -0.63 2.30 -1.39
C ASP A 142 -1.57 1.83 -0.28
N PHE A 143 -1.21 0.70 0.33
CA PHE A 143 -1.90 0.13 1.49
C PHE A 143 -0.94 -0.08 2.66
N GLU A 144 -1.35 0.31 3.86
CA GLU A 144 -0.57 0.13 5.09
C GLU A 144 -1.42 -0.57 6.16
N ALA A 145 -0.85 -1.60 6.80
CA ALA A 145 -1.47 -2.22 7.97
C ALA A 145 -0.43 -2.86 8.89
N ASP A 146 -0.45 -2.46 10.14
CA ASP A 146 0.51 -2.89 11.16
C ASP A 146 -0.14 -3.83 12.18
N GLY A 147 0.63 -4.86 12.58
CA GLY A 147 0.26 -5.73 13.69
C GLY A 147 -0.99 -6.58 13.42
N LEU A 148 -1.29 -6.88 12.15
CA LEU A 148 -2.44 -7.69 11.79
C LEU A 148 -2.32 -9.13 12.34
N ASN A 149 -3.43 -9.69 12.80
CA ASN A 149 -3.58 -11.10 13.08
C ASN A 149 -4.62 -11.68 12.09
N CYS A 150 -4.17 -12.48 11.11
CA CYS A 150 -5.04 -12.94 10.04
C CYS A 150 -4.66 -14.35 9.56
N ASP A 151 -5.65 -15.21 9.36
CA ASP A 151 -5.37 -16.56 8.86
C ASP A 151 -4.85 -16.50 7.42
N ILE A 152 -5.54 -15.78 6.53
CA ILE A 152 -5.16 -15.72 5.12
C ILE A 152 -5.10 -14.26 4.65
N VAL A 153 -3.92 -13.80 4.24
CA VAL A 153 -3.74 -12.51 3.57
C VAL A 153 -3.43 -12.75 2.10
N SER A 154 -4.15 -12.07 1.21
CA SER A 154 -3.90 -12.10 -0.23
C SER A 154 -3.66 -10.69 -0.75
N VAL A 155 -2.48 -10.45 -1.35
CA VAL A 155 -2.07 -9.14 -1.86
C VAL A 155 -1.82 -9.24 -3.35
N ALA A 156 -2.43 -8.36 -4.13
CA ALA A 156 -2.20 -8.21 -5.56
C ALA A 156 -1.87 -6.74 -5.87
N LEU A 157 -0.65 -6.49 -6.31
CA LEU A 157 -0.11 -5.17 -6.62
C LEU A 157 0.27 -5.08 -8.09
N THR A 158 -0.13 -3.98 -8.74
CA THR A 158 0.19 -3.70 -10.14
C THR A 158 0.46 -2.21 -10.38
N LYS A 159 1.16 -1.85 -11.45
CA LYS A 159 1.33 -0.47 -11.93
C LYS A 159 1.84 0.51 -10.86
N ASN A 160 3.02 0.24 -10.33
CA ASN A 160 3.70 1.06 -9.32
C ASN A 160 2.97 1.20 -7.98
N SER A 161 2.03 0.29 -7.67
CA SER A 161 1.36 0.30 -6.39
C SER A 161 2.23 -0.29 -5.28
N GLY A 162 1.84 -0.01 -4.02
CA GLY A 162 2.58 -0.44 -2.85
C GLY A 162 1.72 -1.10 -1.77
N ALA A 163 2.39 -1.87 -0.90
CA ALA A 163 1.80 -2.32 0.35
C ALA A 163 2.86 -2.50 1.43
N ASP A 164 2.54 -2.05 2.64
CA ASP A 164 3.34 -2.26 3.85
C ASP A 164 2.51 -3.03 4.86
N ILE A 165 2.96 -4.24 5.23
CA ILE A 165 2.19 -5.13 6.09
C ILE A 165 3.08 -5.75 7.15
N SER A 166 2.61 -5.77 8.40
CA SER A 166 3.23 -6.56 9.48
C SER A 166 2.17 -7.37 10.25
N GLY A 167 2.61 -8.47 10.88
CA GLY A 167 1.72 -9.23 11.75
C GLY A 167 1.95 -10.72 11.79
N LYS A 168 0.90 -11.47 12.19
CA LYS A 168 0.90 -12.92 12.29
C LYS A 168 -0.08 -13.52 11.28
N PHE A 169 0.42 -14.40 10.42
CA PHE A 169 -0.36 -14.97 9.33
C PHE A 169 -0.19 -16.49 9.25
N GLN A 170 -1.29 -17.24 9.10
CA GLN A 170 -1.18 -18.64 8.73
C GLN A 170 -0.71 -18.77 7.28
N LYS A 171 -1.22 -17.91 6.39
CA LYS A 171 -0.80 -17.86 5.00
C LYS A 171 -0.79 -16.43 4.49
N ILE A 172 0.30 -16.05 3.84
CA ILE A 172 0.33 -14.85 2.99
C ILE A 172 0.57 -15.27 1.54
N LYS A 173 -0.26 -14.74 0.62
CA LYS A 173 -0.05 -14.87 -0.82
C LYS A 173 0.15 -13.48 -1.40
N VAL A 174 1.27 -13.27 -2.08
CA VAL A 174 1.63 -11.99 -2.70
C VAL A 174 1.87 -12.20 -4.19
N THR A 175 1.26 -11.36 -4.99
CA THR A 175 1.58 -11.20 -6.41
C THR A 175 1.86 -9.73 -6.67
N ALA A 176 3.07 -9.41 -7.10
CA ALA A 176 3.48 -8.04 -7.41
C ALA A 176 4.03 -7.98 -8.83
N ASP A 177 3.46 -7.10 -9.64
CA ASP A 177 3.92 -6.77 -10.97
C ASP A 177 4.18 -5.26 -11.07
N SER A 178 5.43 -4.88 -11.40
CA SER A 178 5.85 -3.47 -11.46
C SER A 178 5.53 -2.69 -10.18
N SER A 179 5.75 -3.28 -9.00
CA SER A 179 5.24 -2.79 -7.73
C SER A 179 6.22 -3.00 -6.59
N VAL A 180 5.99 -2.35 -5.45
CA VAL A 180 6.87 -2.41 -4.27
C VAL A 180 6.07 -2.86 -3.06
N MET A 181 6.68 -3.72 -2.20
CA MET A 181 6.03 -4.15 -0.96
C MET A 181 7.04 -4.27 0.19
N ARG A 182 6.60 -4.02 1.40
CA ARG A 182 7.30 -4.36 2.64
C ARG A 182 6.46 -5.35 3.46
N ILE A 183 7.12 -6.45 3.85
CA ILE A 183 6.61 -7.40 4.86
C ILE A 183 7.60 -7.31 6.01
N TYR A 184 7.20 -6.73 7.15
CA TYR A 184 8.16 -6.46 8.21
C TYR A 184 7.71 -7.02 9.55
N GLN A 185 8.71 -7.51 10.33
CA GLN A 185 8.49 -8.07 11.67
C GLN A 185 7.35 -9.11 11.72
N SER A 186 7.20 -9.93 10.65
CA SER A 186 6.05 -10.83 10.52
C SER A 186 6.39 -12.27 10.94
N GLU A 187 5.40 -12.95 11.51
CA GLU A 187 5.40 -14.38 11.79
C GLU A 187 4.42 -15.07 10.84
N ILE A 188 4.93 -15.92 9.94
CA ILE A 188 4.16 -16.47 8.83
C ILE A 188 4.34 -18.00 8.83
N ASN A 189 3.24 -18.77 8.79
CA ASN A 189 3.39 -20.20 8.60
C ASN A 189 3.76 -20.51 7.12
N THR A 190 3.01 -20.00 6.16
CA THR A 190 3.32 -20.18 4.74
C THR A 190 3.36 -18.85 4.01
N ALA A 191 4.50 -18.49 3.43
CA ALA A 191 4.67 -17.33 2.55
C ALA A 191 4.76 -17.81 1.08
N ASP A 192 3.83 -17.38 0.23
CA ASP A 192 3.76 -17.66 -1.20
C ASP A 192 3.88 -16.33 -1.96
N ILE A 193 5.04 -16.07 -2.56
CA ILE A 193 5.41 -14.76 -3.09
C ILE A 193 5.83 -14.88 -4.55
N THR A 194 5.17 -14.15 -5.43
CA THR A 194 5.49 -14.05 -6.85
C THR A 194 5.77 -12.60 -7.24
N LEU A 195 6.92 -12.36 -7.84
CA LEU A 195 7.41 -11.06 -8.30
C LEU A 195 7.66 -11.07 -9.80
N SER A 196 7.17 -10.06 -10.50
CA SER A 196 7.41 -9.81 -11.92
C SER A 196 7.53 -8.31 -12.22
N GLY A 197 7.90 -7.95 -13.45
CA GLY A 197 7.86 -6.57 -13.94
C GLY A 197 8.76 -5.59 -13.20
N LYS A 198 9.95 -6.02 -12.72
CA LYS A 198 10.88 -5.19 -11.91
C LYS A 198 10.36 -4.85 -10.51
N SER A 199 9.48 -5.69 -9.99
CA SER A 199 8.96 -5.52 -8.62
C SER A 199 10.05 -5.70 -7.56
N ARG A 200 9.86 -5.06 -6.41
CA ARG A 200 10.74 -5.20 -5.25
C ARG A 200 9.94 -5.52 -3.99
N ILE A 201 10.39 -6.55 -3.27
CA ILE A 201 9.88 -6.82 -1.91
C ILE A 201 11.03 -6.76 -0.91
N ASN A 202 10.84 -6.02 0.18
CA ASN A 202 11.67 -6.07 1.37
C ASN A 202 10.93 -6.88 2.44
N ALA A 203 11.55 -7.98 2.91
CA ALA A 203 10.93 -8.84 3.92
C ALA A 203 11.80 -8.98 5.16
N SER A 204 11.17 -8.97 6.34
CA SER A 204 11.79 -9.32 7.63
C SER A 204 10.80 -10.08 8.52
N GLY A 205 11.33 -10.96 9.38
CA GLY A 205 10.55 -11.85 10.22
C GLY A 205 10.87 -13.30 9.98
N LYS A 206 9.88 -14.19 10.11
CA LYS A 206 10.11 -15.64 9.96
C LYS A 206 8.93 -16.36 9.30
N SER A 207 9.24 -17.49 8.64
CA SER A 207 8.23 -18.41 8.11
C SER A 207 8.61 -19.89 8.28
N SER A 208 7.61 -20.77 8.38
CA SER A 208 7.87 -22.20 8.30
C SER A 208 8.17 -22.63 6.87
N VAL A 209 7.44 -22.07 5.90
CA VAL A 209 7.60 -22.36 4.48
C VAL A 209 7.65 -21.07 3.67
N LEU A 210 8.66 -20.92 2.84
CA LEU A 210 8.78 -19.87 1.83
C LEU A 210 8.69 -20.51 0.43
N MET A 211 7.67 -20.12 -0.34
CA MET A 211 7.59 -20.36 -1.79
C MET A 211 7.81 -19.02 -2.48
N LEU A 212 8.92 -18.88 -3.21
CA LEU A 212 9.35 -17.63 -3.80
C LEU A 212 9.60 -17.80 -5.29
N ASN A 213 8.92 -17.02 -6.11
CA ASN A 213 9.15 -16.93 -7.55
C ASN A 213 9.49 -15.47 -7.91
N VAL A 214 10.68 -15.24 -8.47
CA VAL A 214 11.20 -13.91 -8.80
C VAL A 214 11.61 -13.90 -10.27
N THR A 215 10.94 -13.08 -11.08
CA THR A 215 11.17 -13.04 -12.53
C THR A 215 11.24 -11.59 -13.06
N GLN A 216 11.73 -11.44 -14.30
CA GLN A 216 11.69 -10.16 -15.03
C GLN A 216 12.38 -9.00 -14.30
N GLU A 217 13.64 -9.19 -13.96
CA GLU A 217 14.48 -8.17 -13.30
C GLU A 217 13.94 -7.72 -11.93
N SER A 218 13.11 -8.57 -11.29
CA SER A 218 12.55 -8.28 -9.97
C SER A 218 13.52 -8.65 -8.85
N ARG A 219 13.27 -8.16 -7.65
CA ARG A 219 14.18 -8.33 -6.51
C ARG A 219 13.45 -8.62 -5.21
N PHE A 220 13.85 -9.70 -4.54
CA PHE A 220 13.44 -10.05 -3.19
C PHE A 220 14.59 -9.80 -2.20
N GLU A 221 14.40 -8.89 -1.26
CA GLU A 221 15.33 -8.49 -0.20
C GLU A 221 14.84 -9.05 1.14
N GLY A 222 15.19 -10.28 1.44
CA GLY A 222 14.74 -11.00 2.61
C GLY A 222 15.86 -11.56 3.48
N ILE A 223 17.03 -10.90 3.57
CA ILE A 223 18.11 -11.37 4.49
C ILE A 223 17.64 -11.39 5.95
N GLY A 224 16.76 -10.46 6.32
CA GLY A 224 16.09 -10.42 7.64
C GLY A 224 14.86 -11.32 7.76
N PHE A 225 14.54 -12.10 6.72
CA PHE A 225 13.41 -13.03 6.69
C PHE A 225 13.92 -14.48 6.72
N GLU A 226 13.71 -15.15 7.83
CA GLU A 226 14.15 -16.52 8.05
C GLU A 226 13.06 -17.53 7.67
N ALA A 227 13.34 -18.43 6.75
CA ALA A 227 12.48 -19.56 6.41
C ALA A 227 13.06 -20.87 6.91
N VAL A 228 12.24 -21.75 7.50
CA VAL A 228 12.68 -23.10 7.85
C VAL A 228 12.90 -23.90 6.57
N ASN A 229 11.92 -23.93 5.69
CA ASN A 229 12.00 -24.61 4.39
C ASN A 229 11.74 -23.59 3.26
N ALA A 230 12.55 -23.61 2.24
CA ALA A 230 12.43 -22.69 1.13
C ALA A 230 12.38 -23.43 -0.21
N LYS A 231 11.40 -23.08 -1.07
CA LYS A 231 11.37 -23.40 -2.49
C LYS A 231 11.47 -22.10 -3.26
N VAL A 232 12.57 -21.90 -3.99
CA VAL A 232 12.92 -20.61 -4.60
C VAL A 232 13.19 -20.81 -6.08
N GLU A 233 12.53 -20.03 -6.91
CA GLU A 233 12.76 -19.94 -8.34
C GLU A 233 13.11 -18.50 -8.71
N VAL A 234 14.27 -18.30 -9.38
CA VAL A 234 14.77 -16.98 -9.75
C VAL A 234 15.20 -17.01 -11.22
N LEU A 235 14.52 -16.24 -12.05
CA LEU A 235 14.65 -16.28 -13.50
C LEU A 235 14.83 -14.86 -14.08
N ASN A 236 15.35 -14.80 -15.33
CA ASN A 236 15.32 -13.56 -16.13
C ASN A 236 16.00 -12.38 -15.43
N ARG A 237 17.27 -12.53 -15.05
CA ARG A 237 18.12 -11.48 -14.43
C ARG A 237 17.56 -10.92 -13.13
N SER A 238 16.88 -11.76 -12.35
CA SER A 238 16.29 -11.37 -11.09
C SER A 238 17.20 -11.71 -9.91
N ASP A 239 16.95 -11.07 -8.78
CA ASP A 239 17.74 -11.22 -7.56
C ASP A 239 16.88 -11.76 -6.42
N ALA A 240 17.43 -12.69 -5.62
CA ALA A 240 16.82 -13.14 -4.38
C ALA A 240 17.85 -13.25 -3.25
N PHE A 241 17.57 -12.57 -2.15
CA PHE A 241 18.37 -12.57 -0.92
C PHE A 241 17.48 -13.03 0.23
N PHE A 242 17.82 -14.14 0.89
CA PHE A 242 16.99 -14.71 1.97
C PHE A 242 17.82 -15.58 2.92
N LYS A 243 17.20 -15.99 4.03
CA LYS A 243 17.76 -16.97 4.95
C LYS A 243 16.90 -18.23 4.95
N ALA A 244 17.53 -19.41 4.79
CA ALA A 244 16.89 -20.70 4.94
C ALA A 244 17.67 -21.56 5.94
N THR A 245 16.98 -22.30 6.85
CA THR A 245 17.66 -22.99 7.96
C THR A 245 17.63 -24.50 7.87
N SER A 246 16.66 -25.11 7.19
CA SER A 246 16.53 -26.57 7.08
C SER A 246 16.70 -27.08 5.66
N THR A 247 15.83 -26.70 4.73
CA THR A 247 15.87 -27.17 3.35
C THR A 247 15.77 -26.01 2.34
N LEU A 248 16.49 -26.16 1.22
CA LEU A 248 16.40 -25.25 0.08
C LEU A 248 16.27 -26.04 -1.20
N LEU A 249 15.14 -25.89 -1.91
CA LEU A 249 14.98 -26.30 -3.30
C LEU A 249 15.13 -25.05 -4.17
N LEU A 250 16.23 -24.95 -4.93
CA LEU A 250 16.58 -23.77 -5.71
C LEU A 250 16.55 -24.07 -7.21
N THR A 251 15.84 -23.21 -7.96
CA THR A 251 15.99 -23.11 -9.42
C THR A 251 16.45 -21.71 -9.76
N ALA A 252 17.56 -21.57 -10.49
CA ALA A 252 18.05 -20.27 -10.95
C ALA A 252 18.54 -20.36 -12.38
N LYS A 253 18.07 -19.45 -13.24
CA LYS A 253 18.38 -19.42 -14.68
C LYS A 253 18.50 -17.97 -15.18
N ASP A 254 19.02 -17.82 -16.40
CA ASP A 254 19.01 -16.57 -17.15
C ASP A 254 19.74 -15.42 -16.43
N ARG A 255 20.96 -15.65 -16.00
CA ARG A 255 21.84 -14.66 -15.32
C ARG A 255 21.27 -14.10 -14.00
N SER A 256 20.49 -14.91 -13.31
CA SER A 256 19.94 -14.53 -12.01
C SER A 256 20.97 -14.61 -10.89
N HIS A 257 20.72 -13.88 -9.81
CA HIS A 257 21.61 -13.82 -8.64
C HIS A 257 20.85 -14.23 -7.37
N VAL A 258 21.41 -15.20 -6.64
CA VAL A 258 20.82 -15.72 -5.40
C VAL A 258 21.84 -15.73 -4.28
N VAL A 259 21.47 -15.15 -3.14
CA VAL A 259 22.23 -15.26 -1.90
C VAL A 259 21.33 -15.87 -0.84
N CYS A 260 21.69 -17.07 -0.38
CA CYS A 260 21.03 -17.72 0.75
C CYS A 260 21.99 -17.80 1.92
N THR A 261 21.53 -17.42 3.11
CA THR A 261 22.25 -17.62 4.38
C THR A 261 21.57 -18.70 5.20
N GLY A 262 22.29 -19.33 6.17
CA GLY A 262 21.71 -20.23 7.18
C GLY A 262 21.92 -21.73 6.96
N LEU A 263 22.81 -22.16 6.08
CA LEU A 263 23.29 -23.54 5.92
C LEU A 263 22.17 -24.62 5.74
N PRO A 264 21.21 -24.45 4.86
CA PRO A 264 20.17 -25.46 4.59
C PRO A 264 20.76 -26.68 3.83
N LYS A 265 20.05 -27.81 3.88
CA LYS A 265 20.28 -28.90 2.92
C LYS A 265 19.76 -28.46 1.54
N VAL A 266 20.65 -28.38 0.56
CA VAL A 266 20.36 -27.78 -0.75
C VAL A 266 20.14 -28.85 -1.81
N THR A 267 19.07 -28.69 -2.59
CA THR A 267 18.86 -29.32 -3.89
C THR A 267 18.70 -28.21 -4.91
N GLN A 268 19.55 -28.18 -5.96
CA GLN A 268 19.54 -27.06 -6.89
C GLN A 268 19.55 -27.49 -8.35
N ASN A 269 18.89 -26.67 -9.18
CA ASN A 269 18.92 -26.71 -10.65
C ASN A 269 19.30 -25.30 -11.13
N VAL A 270 20.57 -25.09 -11.46
CA VAL A 270 21.16 -23.77 -11.74
C VAL A 270 21.90 -23.80 -13.07
N THR A 271 21.68 -22.79 -13.91
CA THR A 271 22.47 -22.61 -15.13
C THR A 271 23.83 -21.93 -14.85
N PRO A 272 24.89 -22.21 -15.63
CA PRO A 272 26.24 -21.70 -15.34
C PRO A 272 26.41 -20.20 -15.37
N ASP A 273 25.48 -19.47 -15.99
CA ASP A 273 25.45 -18.00 -16.09
C ASP A 273 24.88 -17.30 -14.85
N CYS A 274 24.40 -18.06 -13.87
CA CYS A 274 23.86 -17.53 -12.62
C CYS A 274 24.93 -17.33 -11.54
N LYS A 275 24.71 -16.36 -10.66
CA LYS A 275 25.57 -16.10 -9.49
C LYS A 275 24.89 -16.62 -8.23
N ILE A 276 25.38 -17.73 -7.67
CA ILE A 276 24.81 -18.35 -6.48
C ILE A 276 25.81 -18.29 -5.31
N LYS A 277 25.35 -17.82 -4.16
CA LYS A 277 26.11 -17.80 -2.91
C LYS A 277 25.28 -18.37 -1.78
N ILE A 278 25.69 -19.52 -1.22
CA ILE A 278 25.06 -20.15 -0.06
C ILE A 278 26.09 -20.19 1.07
N ARG A 279 25.77 -19.62 2.24
CA ARG A 279 26.72 -19.44 3.37
C ARG A 279 26.00 -19.39 4.74
#